data_d0506eb64b3c7dafe6fda0a76ce95373
#
_entry.id   d0506eb64b3c7dafe6fda0a76ce95373
#
_cell.length_a   1.000
_cell.length_b   1.000
_cell.length_c   1.000
_cell.angle_alpha   90.00
_cell.angle_beta   90.00
_cell.angle_gamma   90.00
#
_symmetry.space_group_name_H-M   'P 1'
#
loop_
_entity.id
_entity.type
_entity.pdbx_description
1 polymer ?
#
loop_
_entity_poly.entity_id
_entity_poly.type
_entity_poly.pdbx_seq_one_letter_code
_entity_poly.pdbx_strand_id
1 'polypeptide(L)'
;EPSSSMNSNPRSPLEAHPDKPEEACGVFGIFAPGENVAKLAYFGLYALQHRGQESAGIATFDGDTIHLHKEMGLVSQVFNESILNQLPGSLAVGHTRYSTTGSSRVVNAQPAVVETRLGGLALAHNGNLVNTTELREKLIEKECNLVSTTDSEMIAHCIAEEVNSGKHWLESAISAFQQCQGAFSLAIGTPEGLMGVRDPYGVRPLVIGLIPGEPQRYALASETCGLD
;
A
#
# COMPACT_ATOMS: atom_id res chain seq x y z
N GLU A 1 -13.71 58.38 45.54
CA GLU A 1 -12.64 57.81 44.68
C GLU A 1 -12.93 56.33 44.45
N PRO A 2 -13.13 55.85 43.22
CA PRO A 2 -13.23 54.46 42.95
C PRO A 2 -11.94 53.98 42.28
N SER A 3 -11.33 52.98 42.88
CA SER A 3 -10.20 52.27 42.38
C SER A 3 -10.53 51.39 41.14
N SER A 4 -9.83 51.64 40.04
CA SER A 4 -9.89 50.84 38.83
C SER A 4 -9.19 49.49 39.02
N SER A 5 -9.91 48.39 39.01
CA SER A 5 -9.36 47.06 38.90
C SER A 5 -9.07 46.75 37.43
N MET A 6 -7.79 46.68 37.08
CA MET A 6 -7.34 46.12 35.79
C MET A 6 -7.63 44.62 35.76
N ASN A 7 -8.51 44.25 34.89
CA ASN A 7 -8.82 42.85 34.58
C ASN A 7 -7.75 42.34 33.61
N SER A 8 -6.71 41.70 34.13
CA SER A 8 -5.72 40.97 33.33
C SER A 8 -6.28 39.59 32.96
N ASN A 9 -6.81 39.47 31.78
CA ASN A 9 -7.22 38.20 31.21
C ASN A 9 -5.95 37.37 30.88
N PRO A 10 -5.65 36.26 31.55
CA PRO A 10 -4.53 35.43 31.15
C PRO A 10 -4.87 34.76 29.81
N ARG A 11 -4.10 35.06 28.78
CA ARG A 11 -4.14 34.31 27.52
C ARG A 11 -4.00 32.84 27.87
N SER A 12 -4.98 32.02 27.48
CA SER A 12 -4.90 30.58 27.54
C SER A 12 -3.64 30.10 26.80
N PRO A 13 -2.88 29.14 27.36
CA PRO A 13 -1.82 28.51 26.63
C PRO A 13 -2.43 27.96 25.35
N LEU A 14 -1.82 28.27 24.21
CA LEU A 14 -2.08 27.54 22.95
C LEU A 14 -1.95 26.06 23.29
N GLU A 15 -3.04 25.32 23.23
CA GLU A 15 -3.03 23.89 23.30
C GLU A 15 -2.13 23.44 22.15
N ALA A 16 -0.90 23.05 22.49
CA ALA A 16 -0.05 22.32 21.58
C ALA A 16 -0.81 21.04 21.25
N HIS A 17 -1.41 20.99 20.07
CA HIS A 17 -1.86 19.72 19.53
C HIS A 17 -0.63 18.80 19.55
N PRO A 18 -0.66 17.66 20.27
CA PRO A 18 0.41 16.72 20.15
C PRO A 18 0.52 16.40 18.65
N ASP A 19 1.74 16.54 18.10
CA ASP A 19 2.05 16.03 16.77
C ASP A 19 1.66 14.55 16.75
N LYS A 20 0.41 14.28 16.36
CA LYS A 20 0.01 12.92 16.04
C LYS A 20 0.80 12.58 14.79
N PRO A 21 1.55 11.48 14.78
CA PRO A 21 2.16 11.01 13.56
C PRO A 21 1.08 10.99 12.48
N GLU A 22 1.25 11.78 11.43
CA GLU A 22 0.32 11.79 10.33
C GLU A 22 0.26 10.36 9.76
N GLU A 23 -0.95 9.88 9.58
CA GLU A 23 -1.28 8.56 9.04
C GLU A 23 -0.44 8.24 7.82
N ALA A 24 0.43 7.28 7.91
CA ALA A 24 1.28 6.93 6.81
C ALA A 24 1.53 5.43 6.78
N CYS A 25 0.83 4.71 5.90
CA CYS A 25 1.14 3.31 5.60
C CYS A 25 2.53 3.18 4.99
N GLY A 26 3.19 2.03 5.20
CA GLY A 26 4.44 1.66 4.53
C GLY A 26 4.13 0.77 3.33
N VAL A 27 4.59 1.18 2.16
CA VAL A 27 4.53 0.42 0.91
C VAL A 27 5.92 -0.03 0.52
N PHE A 28 6.05 -1.27 0.12
CA PHE A 28 7.28 -1.87 -0.39
C PHE A 28 7.00 -2.72 -1.62
N GLY A 29 7.91 -2.72 -2.59
CA GLY A 29 7.88 -3.61 -3.74
C GLY A 29 9.30 -3.98 -4.15
N ILE A 30 9.53 -5.20 -4.61
CA ILE A 30 10.83 -5.64 -5.08
C ILE A 30 10.69 -6.62 -6.24
N PHE A 31 11.50 -6.40 -7.27
CA PHE A 31 11.75 -7.34 -8.35
C PHE A 31 13.23 -7.73 -8.32
N ALA A 32 13.51 -8.96 -7.92
CA ALA A 32 14.87 -9.45 -7.74
C ALA A 32 14.95 -10.97 -8.05
N PRO A 33 14.96 -11.34 -9.33
CA PRO A 33 15.11 -12.74 -9.73
C PRO A 33 16.38 -13.37 -9.13
N GLY A 34 16.22 -14.58 -8.59
CA GLY A 34 17.30 -15.34 -7.95
C GLY A 34 17.54 -15.01 -6.46
N GLU A 35 16.85 -14.01 -5.92
CA GLU A 35 16.89 -13.65 -4.49
C GLU A 35 15.66 -14.16 -3.74
N ASN A 36 15.76 -14.23 -2.42
CA ASN A 36 14.60 -14.48 -1.56
C ASN A 36 13.82 -13.17 -1.36
N VAL A 37 12.92 -12.87 -2.30
CA VAL A 37 12.17 -11.59 -2.31
C VAL A 37 11.25 -11.43 -1.11
N ALA A 38 10.72 -12.53 -0.55
CA ALA A 38 9.90 -12.47 0.66
C ALA A 38 10.72 -11.98 1.86
N LYS A 39 11.95 -12.46 2.00
CA LYS A 39 12.86 -12.04 3.07
C LYS A 39 13.31 -10.59 2.90
N LEU A 40 13.60 -10.18 1.67
CA LEU A 40 13.93 -8.78 1.36
C LEU A 40 12.73 -7.87 1.63
N ALA A 41 11.53 -8.27 1.24
CA ALA A 41 10.30 -7.52 1.56
C ALA A 41 10.05 -7.43 3.07
N TYR A 42 10.29 -8.50 3.82
CA TYR A 42 10.22 -8.47 5.28
C TYR A 42 11.15 -7.40 5.87
N PHE A 43 12.41 -7.33 5.46
CA PHE A 43 13.35 -6.32 5.98
C PHE A 43 12.95 -4.91 5.56
N GLY A 44 12.52 -4.69 4.32
CA GLY A 44 12.00 -3.40 3.88
C GLY A 44 10.77 -2.96 4.68
N LEU A 45 9.83 -3.85 4.94
CA LEU A 45 8.66 -3.55 5.78
C LEU A 45 9.06 -3.33 7.25
N TYR A 46 10.04 -4.09 7.76
CA TYR A 46 10.52 -3.90 9.12
C TYR A 46 11.16 -2.51 9.30
N ALA A 47 11.93 -2.04 8.34
CA ALA A 47 12.47 -0.68 8.31
C ALA A 47 11.36 0.39 8.23
N LEU A 48 10.23 0.07 7.58
CA LEU A 48 9.06 0.94 7.47
C LEU A 48 8.06 0.77 8.64
N GLN A 49 8.38 -0.01 9.67
CA GLN A 49 7.46 -0.36 10.78
C GLN A 49 6.95 0.88 11.55
N HIS A 50 7.73 1.96 11.58
CA HIS A 50 7.32 3.23 12.19
C HIS A 50 6.11 3.86 11.49
N ARG A 51 5.84 3.48 10.23
CA ARG A 51 4.71 3.96 9.42
C ARG A 51 3.43 3.13 9.64
N GLY A 52 3.52 1.88 10.11
CA GLY A 52 2.34 1.03 10.28
C GLY A 52 2.56 -0.07 11.29
N GLN A 53 1.66 -0.18 12.27
CA GLN A 53 1.76 -1.12 13.39
C GLN A 53 0.49 -1.96 13.60
N GLU A 54 -0.51 -1.82 12.74
CA GLU A 54 -1.80 -2.49 12.89
C GLU A 54 -1.85 -3.83 12.16
N SER A 55 -1.35 -3.87 10.93
CA SER A 55 -1.28 -5.09 10.13
C SER A 55 -0.09 -5.05 9.18
N ALA A 56 0.37 -6.22 8.78
CA ALA A 56 1.41 -6.38 7.77
C ALA A 56 1.02 -7.47 6.77
N GLY A 57 1.50 -7.36 5.54
CA GLY A 57 1.26 -8.36 4.52
C GLY A 57 2.32 -8.34 3.43
N ILE A 58 2.58 -9.50 2.85
CA ILE A 58 3.47 -9.70 1.70
C ILE A 58 2.76 -10.62 0.71
N ALA A 59 2.72 -10.21 -0.55
CA ALA A 59 2.37 -11.04 -1.70
C ALA A 59 3.62 -11.26 -2.55
N THR A 60 3.88 -12.50 -2.96
CA THR A 60 4.99 -12.83 -3.87
C THR A 60 4.46 -13.48 -5.14
N PHE A 61 5.23 -13.37 -6.21
CA PHE A 61 4.91 -13.92 -7.52
C PHE A 61 5.94 -14.97 -7.93
N ASP A 62 5.46 -16.20 -8.08
CA ASP A 62 6.21 -17.33 -8.65
C ASP A 62 5.60 -17.69 -10.01
N GLY A 63 6.11 -17.05 -11.06
CA GLY A 63 5.44 -17.04 -12.35
C GLY A 63 4.05 -16.42 -12.26
N ASP A 64 3.03 -17.17 -12.66
CA ASP A 64 1.62 -16.71 -12.63
C ASP A 64 0.94 -16.94 -11.28
N THR A 65 1.63 -17.58 -10.32
CA THR A 65 1.07 -17.89 -9.00
C THR A 65 1.38 -16.80 -8.00
N ILE A 66 0.36 -16.33 -7.28
CA ILE A 66 0.51 -15.41 -6.16
C ILE A 66 0.46 -16.18 -4.84
N HIS A 67 1.48 -15.98 -4.01
CA HIS A 67 1.49 -16.44 -2.63
C HIS A 67 1.28 -15.22 -1.72
N LEU A 68 0.29 -15.26 -0.84
CA LEU A 68 -0.09 -14.15 0.03
C LEU A 68 -0.08 -14.60 1.49
N HIS A 69 0.58 -13.82 2.35
CA HIS A 69 0.38 -13.88 3.78
C HIS A 69 0.18 -12.47 4.33
N LYS A 70 -0.90 -12.26 5.09
CA LYS A 70 -1.22 -11.00 5.75
C LYS A 70 -2.00 -11.24 7.02
N GLU A 71 -1.65 -10.52 8.09
CA GLU A 71 -2.25 -10.65 9.40
C GLU A 71 -2.27 -9.31 10.14
N MET A 72 -3.04 -9.26 11.23
CA MET A 72 -2.99 -8.16 12.20
C MET A 72 -1.75 -8.29 13.05
N GLY A 73 -1.06 -7.18 13.29
CA GLY A 73 0.13 -7.12 14.14
C GLY A 73 1.33 -6.46 13.49
N LEU A 74 2.42 -6.39 14.25
CA LEU A 74 3.71 -5.88 13.79
C LEU A 74 4.34 -6.83 12.76
N VAL A 75 5.18 -6.31 11.88
CA VAL A 75 5.90 -7.10 10.87
C VAL A 75 6.61 -8.29 11.50
N SER A 76 7.30 -8.08 12.65
CA SER A 76 8.01 -9.14 13.37
C SER A 76 7.12 -10.17 14.08
N GLN A 77 5.84 -9.87 14.24
CA GLN A 77 4.84 -10.79 14.81
C GLN A 77 4.12 -11.58 13.72
N VAL A 78 3.86 -10.94 12.59
CA VAL A 78 3.16 -11.51 11.44
C VAL A 78 4.04 -12.50 10.68
N PHE A 79 5.34 -12.21 10.56
CA PHE A 79 6.27 -13.01 9.76
C PHE A 79 7.32 -13.69 10.63
N ASN A 80 7.58 -14.94 10.31
CA ASN A 80 8.70 -15.73 10.78
C ASN A 80 9.32 -16.51 9.61
N GLU A 81 10.43 -17.20 9.85
CA GLU A 81 11.15 -17.91 8.80
C GLU A 81 10.29 -18.98 8.09
N SER A 82 9.45 -19.69 8.84
CA SER A 82 8.53 -20.69 8.27
C SER A 82 7.50 -20.09 7.31
N ILE A 83 6.94 -18.93 7.66
CA ILE A 83 5.99 -18.20 6.82
C ILE A 83 6.70 -17.65 5.57
N LEU A 84 7.87 -17.02 5.73
CA LEU A 84 8.62 -16.45 4.62
C LEU A 84 9.06 -17.54 3.61
N ASN A 85 9.35 -18.75 4.06
CA ASN A 85 9.67 -19.88 3.19
C ASN A 85 8.46 -20.39 2.37
N GLN A 86 7.23 -20.00 2.73
CA GLN A 86 6.02 -20.34 1.99
C GLN A 86 5.65 -19.27 0.94
N LEU A 87 6.48 -18.24 0.80
CA LEU A 87 6.30 -17.13 -0.13
C LEU A 87 7.43 -17.13 -1.18
N PRO A 88 7.50 -18.15 -2.06
CA PRO A 88 8.50 -18.19 -3.14
C PRO A 88 8.20 -17.13 -4.19
N GLY A 89 9.17 -16.86 -5.06
CA GLY A 89 9.00 -16.01 -6.23
C GLY A 89 10.17 -15.09 -6.51
N SER A 90 10.03 -14.31 -7.56
CA SER A 90 11.01 -13.33 -8.03
C SER A 90 10.59 -11.86 -7.83
N LEU A 91 9.34 -11.65 -7.44
CA LEU A 91 8.74 -10.36 -7.17
C LEU A 91 7.96 -10.42 -5.87
N ALA A 92 8.00 -9.35 -5.06
CA ALA A 92 7.17 -9.21 -3.88
C ALA A 92 6.58 -7.80 -3.79
N VAL A 93 5.35 -7.72 -3.24
CA VAL A 93 4.66 -6.49 -2.85
C VAL A 93 4.32 -6.61 -1.38
N GLY A 94 4.69 -5.60 -0.60
CA GLY A 94 4.51 -5.59 0.85
C GLY A 94 3.85 -4.32 1.36
N HIS A 95 3.19 -4.44 2.51
CA HIS A 95 2.48 -3.34 3.16
C HIS A 95 2.53 -3.43 4.67
N THR A 96 2.69 -2.27 5.34
CA THR A 96 2.38 -2.08 6.76
C THR A 96 1.29 -1.03 6.90
N ARG A 97 0.24 -1.35 7.68
CA ARG A 97 -0.92 -0.47 7.84
C ARG A 97 -0.84 0.31 9.14
N TYR A 98 -1.11 1.60 9.03
CA TYR A 98 -1.52 2.44 10.14
C TYR A 98 -2.99 2.80 9.93
N SER A 99 -3.85 2.48 10.89
CA SER A 99 -5.28 2.76 10.75
C SER A 99 -5.71 3.87 11.71
N THR A 100 -6.42 4.83 11.16
CA THR A 100 -7.12 5.87 11.91
C THR A 100 -8.63 5.76 11.74
N THR A 101 -9.07 5.10 10.68
CA THR A 101 -10.50 4.93 10.35
C THR A 101 -10.76 3.55 9.78
N GLY A 102 -11.81 2.90 10.22
CA GLY A 102 -12.25 1.61 9.73
C GLY A 102 -12.07 0.47 10.74
N SER A 103 -12.72 -0.66 10.49
CA SER A 103 -12.59 -1.84 11.36
C SER A 103 -11.23 -2.50 11.16
N SER A 104 -10.52 -2.74 12.28
CA SER A 104 -9.29 -3.53 12.34
C SER A 104 -9.60 -5.01 12.05
N ARG A 105 -9.68 -5.37 10.78
CA ARG A 105 -9.95 -6.74 10.31
C ARG A 105 -8.90 -7.15 9.30
N VAL A 106 -8.48 -8.41 9.32
CA VAL A 106 -7.54 -8.99 8.36
C VAL A 106 -7.98 -8.78 6.91
N VAL A 107 -9.27 -8.77 6.63
CA VAL A 107 -9.80 -8.50 5.28
C VAL A 107 -9.37 -7.13 4.73
N ASN A 108 -9.13 -6.15 5.61
CA ASN A 108 -8.67 -4.81 5.25
C ASN A 108 -7.14 -4.69 5.23
N ALA A 109 -6.40 -5.75 5.62
CA ALA A 109 -4.96 -5.78 5.49
C ALA A 109 -4.57 -5.88 4.01
N GLN A 110 -3.45 -5.25 3.67
CA GLN A 110 -2.91 -5.25 2.32
C GLN A 110 -1.65 -6.15 2.24
N PRO A 111 -1.26 -6.58 1.05
CA PRO A 111 -1.74 -6.20 -0.28
C PRO A 111 -3.17 -6.68 -0.58
N ALA A 112 -3.89 -5.90 -1.40
CA ALA A 112 -5.11 -6.35 -2.06
C ALA A 112 -4.74 -7.23 -3.27
N VAL A 113 -5.39 -8.39 -3.42
CA VAL A 113 -5.14 -9.31 -4.54
C VAL A 113 -6.42 -9.51 -5.32
N VAL A 114 -6.34 -9.39 -6.64
CA VAL A 114 -7.46 -9.56 -7.56
C VAL A 114 -7.00 -10.37 -8.78
N GLU A 115 -7.81 -11.34 -9.19
CA GLU A 115 -7.55 -12.15 -10.40
C GLU A 115 -8.08 -11.46 -11.65
N THR A 116 -7.35 -11.62 -12.75
CA THR A 116 -7.70 -11.11 -14.08
C THR A 116 -7.46 -12.16 -15.16
N ARG A 117 -7.91 -11.87 -16.40
CA ARG A 117 -7.60 -12.72 -17.56
C ARG A 117 -6.10 -12.87 -17.87
N LEU A 118 -5.24 -11.95 -17.39
CA LEU A 118 -3.79 -11.98 -17.59
C LEU A 118 -3.05 -12.52 -16.35
N GLY A 119 -3.74 -13.11 -15.40
CA GLY A 119 -3.22 -13.55 -14.11
C GLY A 119 -3.61 -12.60 -12.98
N GLY A 120 -3.09 -12.86 -11.78
CA GLY A 120 -3.40 -12.06 -10.62
C GLY A 120 -2.60 -10.76 -10.54
N LEU A 121 -3.16 -9.76 -9.87
CA LEU A 121 -2.43 -8.58 -9.44
C LEU A 121 -2.44 -8.47 -7.91
N ALA A 122 -1.35 -7.97 -7.33
CA ALA A 122 -1.25 -7.60 -5.92
C ALA A 122 -0.92 -6.11 -5.80
N LEU A 123 -1.65 -5.39 -4.95
CA LEU A 123 -1.53 -3.94 -4.82
C LEU A 123 -1.37 -3.52 -3.37
N ALA A 124 -0.31 -2.77 -3.08
CA ALA A 124 -0.08 -2.07 -1.83
C ALA A 124 -0.25 -0.56 -2.03
N HIS A 125 -0.99 0.09 -1.13
CA HIS A 125 -1.43 1.47 -1.24
C HIS A 125 -1.12 2.27 0.02
N ASN A 126 -0.49 3.41 -0.15
CA ASN A 126 -0.36 4.47 0.85
C ASN A 126 -1.08 5.71 0.33
N GLY A 127 -2.14 6.12 0.99
CA GLY A 127 -2.92 7.28 0.60
C GLY A 127 -4.40 7.16 0.92
N ASN A 128 -5.18 8.00 0.26
CA ASN A 128 -6.63 8.01 0.40
C ASN A 128 -7.28 8.54 -0.88
N LEU A 129 -8.31 7.86 -1.37
CA LEU A 129 -9.17 8.35 -2.43
C LEU A 129 -10.34 9.14 -1.87
N VAL A 130 -10.71 10.23 -2.56
CA VAL A 130 -11.84 11.08 -2.16
C VAL A 130 -13.14 10.70 -2.86
N ASN A 131 -13.07 9.89 -3.93
CA ASN A 131 -14.24 9.46 -4.70
C ASN A 131 -14.56 7.95 -4.53
N THR A 132 -14.28 7.39 -3.37
CA THR A 132 -14.46 5.95 -3.08
C THR A 132 -15.91 5.50 -3.25
N THR A 133 -16.89 6.31 -2.87
CA THR A 133 -18.32 5.99 -3.01
C THR A 133 -18.68 5.80 -4.48
N GLU A 134 -18.30 6.73 -5.35
CA GLU A 134 -18.55 6.66 -6.79
C GLU A 134 -17.89 5.43 -7.43
N LEU A 135 -16.62 5.17 -7.08
CA LEU A 135 -15.91 3.99 -7.60
C LEU A 135 -16.56 2.68 -7.14
N ARG A 136 -16.98 2.63 -5.88
CA ARG A 136 -17.65 1.45 -5.33
C ARG A 136 -18.97 1.16 -6.03
N GLU A 137 -19.78 2.16 -6.27
CA GLU A 137 -21.06 2.02 -7.01
C GLU A 137 -20.82 1.49 -8.42
N LYS A 138 -19.87 2.07 -9.16
CA LYS A 138 -19.48 1.59 -10.50
C LYS A 138 -19.00 0.13 -10.52
N LEU A 139 -18.20 -0.27 -9.52
CA LEU A 139 -17.69 -1.64 -9.42
C LEU A 139 -18.82 -2.64 -9.05
N ILE A 140 -19.76 -2.25 -8.22
CA ILE A 140 -20.95 -3.06 -7.91
C ILE A 140 -21.84 -3.24 -9.15
N GLU A 141 -22.06 -2.18 -9.93
CA GLU A 141 -22.79 -2.26 -11.21
C GLU A 141 -22.15 -3.22 -12.21
N LYS A 142 -20.82 -3.38 -12.13
CA LYS A 142 -20.04 -4.36 -12.93
C LYS A 142 -19.94 -5.74 -12.28
N GLU A 143 -20.71 -5.99 -11.24
CA GLU A 143 -20.73 -7.26 -10.51
C GLU A 143 -19.38 -7.66 -9.88
N CYS A 144 -18.49 -6.68 -9.58
CA CYS A 144 -17.25 -6.95 -8.89
C CYS A 144 -17.50 -7.40 -7.45
N ASN A 145 -16.85 -8.47 -7.03
CA ASN A 145 -16.97 -9.01 -5.68
C ASN A 145 -16.03 -8.27 -4.71
N LEU A 146 -16.51 -7.17 -4.12
CA LEU A 146 -15.77 -6.38 -3.12
C LEU A 146 -15.94 -7.01 -1.74
N VAL A 147 -14.86 -7.49 -1.14
CA VAL A 147 -14.85 -8.17 0.16
C VAL A 147 -14.40 -7.27 1.31
N SER A 148 -13.64 -6.22 1.02
CA SER A 148 -13.15 -5.23 1.99
C SER A 148 -13.88 -3.88 1.85
N THR A 149 -13.53 -2.94 2.71
CA THR A 149 -14.00 -1.56 2.63
C THR A 149 -12.90 -0.60 2.23
N THR A 150 -11.74 -1.12 1.79
CA THR A 150 -10.56 -0.33 1.49
C THR A 150 -10.60 0.24 0.07
N ASP A 151 -10.07 1.44 -0.08
CA ASP A 151 -9.83 2.04 -1.40
C ASP A 151 -8.78 1.26 -2.22
N SER A 152 -7.86 0.58 -1.55
CA SER A 152 -6.87 -0.32 -2.19
C SER A 152 -7.52 -1.42 -3.01
N GLU A 153 -8.56 -2.07 -2.48
CA GLU A 153 -9.32 -3.09 -3.21
C GLU A 153 -10.07 -2.48 -4.40
N MET A 154 -10.66 -1.29 -4.21
CA MET A 154 -11.33 -0.59 -5.30
C MET A 154 -10.38 -0.24 -6.44
N ILE A 155 -9.17 0.26 -6.14
CA ILE A 155 -8.14 0.52 -7.15
C ILE A 155 -7.76 -0.77 -7.89
N ALA A 156 -7.54 -1.87 -7.16
CA ALA A 156 -7.19 -3.15 -7.74
C ALA A 156 -8.28 -3.66 -8.70
N HIS A 157 -9.54 -3.55 -8.32
CA HIS A 157 -10.67 -3.91 -9.18
C HIS A 157 -10.82 -2.97 -10.39
N CYS A 158 -10.57 -1.67 -10.25
CA CYS A 158 -10.56 -0.77 -11.39
C CYS A 158 -9.52 -1.20 -12.45
N ILE A 159 -8.31 -1.59 -12.01
CA ILE A 159 -7.28 -2.11 -12.92
C ILE A 159 -7.73 -3.43 -13.55
N ALA A 160 -8.27 -4.36 -12.73
CA ALA A 160 -8.73 -5.67 -13.19
C ALA A 160 -9.83 -5.55 -14.25
N GLU A 161 -10.78 -4.62 -14.08
CA GLU A 161 -11.82 -4.35 -15.07
C GLU A 161 -11.25 -3.89 -16.42
N GLU A 162 -10.28 -3.00 -16.40
CA GLU A 162 -9.62 -2.53 -17.61
C GLU A 162 -8.82 -3.67 -18.29
N VAL A 163 -8.15 -4.53 -17.52
CA VAL A 163 -7.50 -5.74 -18.05
C VAL A 163 -8.53 -6.67 -18.68
N ASN A 164 -9.63 -6.96 -17.98
CA ASN A 164 -10.68 -7.86 -18.44
C ASN A 164 -11.43 -7.34 -19.67
N SER A 165 -11.44 -5.99 -19.87
CA SER A 165 -11.98 -5.36 -21.08
C SER A 165 -11.08 -5.52 -22.33
N GLY A 166 -9.87 -6.08 -22.17
CA GLY A 166 -8.96 -6.38 -23.28
C GLY A 166 -7.66 -5.60 -23.29
N LYS A 167 -7.45 -4.63 -22.38
CA LYS A 167 -6.21 -3.86 -22.28
C LYS A 167 -5.09 -4.66 -21.62
N HIS A 168 -3.86 -4.24 -21.87
CA HIS A 168 -2.67 -4.79 -21.21
C HIS A 168 -2.39 -4.08 -19.87
N TRP A 169 -1.52 -4.62 -19.02
CA TRP A 169 -1.30 -4.17 -17.65
C TRP A 169 -1.05 -2.66 -17.52
N LEU A 170 -0.09 -2.12 -18.25
CA LEU A 170 0.26 -0.70 -18.15
C LEU A 170 -0.86 0.22 -18.61
N GLU A 171 -1.51 -0.13 -19.73
CA GLU A 171 -2.64 0.62 -20.28
C GLU A 171 -3.83 0.57 -19.32
N SER A 172 -4.10 -0.60 -18.74
CA SER A 172 -5.15 -0.79 -17.75
C SER A 172 -4.93 0.04 -16.50
N ALA A 173 -3.71 0.05 -15.98
CA ALA A 173 -3.33 0.88 -14.84
C ALA A 173 -3.54 2.37 -15.13
N ILE A 174 -3.04 2.87 -16.26
CA ILE A 174 -3.23 4.28 -16.67
C ILE A 174 -4.73 4.63 -16.77
N SER A 175 -5.54 3.78 -17.38
CA SER A 175 -6.98 4.00 -17.50
C SER A 175 -7.70 3.99 -16.15
N ALA A 176 -7.33 3.09 -15.26
CA ALA A 176 -7.88 3.00 -13.91
C ALA A 176 -7.55 4.26 -13.09
N PHE A 177 -6.30 4.76 -13.16
CA PHE A 177 -5.89 5.94 -12.40
C PHE A 177 -6.55 7.23 -12.86
N GLN A 178 -7.00 7.33 -14.11
CA GLN A 178 -7.80 8.46 -14.58
C GLN A 178 -9.17 8.56 -13.86
N GLN A 179 -9.63 7.46 -13.27
CA GLN A 179 -10.88 7.42 -12.50
C GLN A 179 -10.66 7.67 -11.01
N CYS A 180 -9.42 7.55 -10.51
CA CYS A 180 -9.07 7.70 -9.10
C CYS A 180 -8.78 9.16 -8.77
N GLN A 181 -9.45 9.70 -7.75
CA GLN A 181 -9.22 11.06 -7.24
C GLN A 181 -8.70 10.98 -5.81
N GLY A 182 -7.57 11.63 -5.54
CA GLY A 182 -6.98 11.64 -4.22
C GLY A 182 -5.46 11.67 -4.25
N ALA A 183 -4.85 11.43 -3.09
CA ALA A 183 -3.40 11.36 -2.92
C ALA A 183 -3.01 9.90 -2.66
N PHE A 184 -2.13 9.33 -3.48
CA PHE A 184 -1.73 7.93 -3.37
C PHE A 184 -0.32 7.65 -3.89
N SER A 185 0.30 6.65 -3.30
CA SER A 185 1.45 5.95 -3.86
C SER A 185 1.21 4.44 -3.78
N LEU A 186 1.59 3.71 -4.83
CA LEU A 186 1.27 2.31 -5.00
C LEU A 186 2.51 1.50 -5.39
N ALA A 187 2.61 0.29 -4.87
CA ALA A 187 3.40 -0.79 -5.47
C ALA A 187 2.42 -1.86 -5.98
N ILE A 188 2.56 -2.22 -7.25
CA ILE A 188 1.68 -3.17 -7.93
C ILE A 188 2.55 -4.26 -8.54
N GLY A 189 2.30 -5.49 -8.12
CA GLY A 189 2.90 -6.68 -8.71
C GLY A 189 1.93 -7.33 -9.69
N THR A 190 2.45 -7.81 -10.80
CA THR A 190 1.76 -8.60 -11.82
C THR A 190 2.67 -9.73 -12.29
N PRO A 191 2.19 -10.75 -13.01
CA PRO A 191 3.06 -11.75 -13.61
C PRO A 191 4.17 -11.20 -14.51
N GLU A 192 3.97 -9.99 -15.07
CA GLU A 192 4.93 -9.35 -15.96
C GLU A 192 5.95 -8.45 -15.27
N GLY A 193 5.72 -8.07 -14.01
CA GLY A 193 6.66 -7.25 -13.28
C GLY A 193 6.06 -6.35 -12.22
N LEU A 194 6.91 -5.45 -11.72
CA LEU A 194 6.61 -4.49 -10.67
C LEU A 194 6.36 -3.09 -11.25
N MET A 195 5.25 -2.47 -10.85
CA MET A 195 4.94 -1.07 -11.17
C MET A 195 4.91 -0.22 -9.90
N GLY A 196 5.55 0.94 -9.96
CA GLY A 196 5.42 2.01 -8.96
C GLY A 196 4.56 3.14 -9.51
N VAL A 197 3.59 3.62 -8.73
CA VAL A 197 2.68 4.68 -9.15
C VAL A 197 2.57 5.75 -8.07
N ARG A 198 2.51 7.02 -8.50
CA ARG A 198 2.19 8.15 -7.61
C ARG A 198 1.08 8.98 -8.24
N ASP A 199 0.30 9.64 -7.39
CA ASP A 199 -0.68 10.63 -7.84
C ASP A 199 0.01 11.80 -8.59
N PRO A 200 -0.72 12.55 -9.42
CA PRO A 200 -0.14 13.63 -10.23
C PRO A 200 0.54 14.74 -9.41
N TYR A 201 0.16 14.90 -8.16
CA TYR A 201 0.71 15.92 -7.26
C TYR A 201 1.89 15.41 -6.44
N GLY A 202 2.12 14.09 -6.41
CA GLY A 202 3.18 13.45 -5.67
C GLY A 202 3.10 13.65 -4.16
N VAL A 203 1.89 13.70 -3.60
CA VAL A 203 1.65 13.98 -2.17
C VAL A 203 2.21 12.89 -1.28
N ARG A 204 1.98 11.61 -1.64
CA ARG A 204 2.51 10.48 -0.88
C ARG A 204 3.88 10.09 -1.41
N PRO A 205 4.87 9.85 -0.51
CA PRO A 205 6.23 9.49 -0.93
C PRO A 205 6.28 8.11 -1.57
N LEU A 206 7.13 7.97 -2.57
CA LEU A 206 7.55 6.70 -3.15
C LEU A 206 8.92 6.91 -3.76
N VAL A 207 9.86 6.06 -3.39
CA VAL A 207 11.23 6.06 -3.92
C VAL A 207 11.49 4.76 -4.67
N ILE A 208 12.37 4.83 -5.67
CA ILE A 208 12.86 3.68 -6.41
C ILE A 208 14.35 3.51 -6.17
N GLY A 209 14.78 2.29 -5.89
CA GLY A 209 16.18 1.92 -5.75
C GLY A 209 16.57 0.88 -6.79
N LEU A 210 17.82 0.98 -7.26
CA LEU A 210 18.47 -0.04 -8.06
C LEU A 210 19.31 -0.92 -7.12
N ILE A 211 19.04 -2.23 -7.12
CA ILE A 211 19.83 -3.19 -6.36
C ILE A 211 20.97 -3.66 -7.25
N PRO A 212 22.25 -3.54 -6.82
CA PRO A 212 23.38 -3.99 -7.60
C PRO A 212 23.32 -5.49 -7.93
N GLY A 213 23.68 -5.87 -9.14
CA GLY A 213 23.75 -7.25 -9.60
C GLY A 213 23.19 -7.45 -11.00
N GLU A 214 23.35 -8.67 -11.51
CA GLU A 214 22.78 -9.14 -12.77
C GLU A 214 21.87 -10.35 -12.50
N PRO A 215 20.66 -10.43 -13.07
CA PRO A 215 20.00 -9.39 -13.87
C PRO A 215 19.63 -8.13 -13.07
N GLN A 216 19.26 -7.06 -13.75
CA GLN A 216 18.82 -5.82 -13.07
C GLN A 216 17.67 -6.07 -12.10
N ARG A 217 17.80 -5.50 -10.91
CA ARG A 217 16.87 -5.65 -9.79
C ARG A 217 16.45 -4.28 -9.30
N TYR A 218 15.19 -4.15 -8.92
CA TYR A 218 14.61 -2.88 -8.48
C TYR A 218 13.81 -3.06 -7.21
N ALA A 219 13.83 -2.04 -6.37
CA ALA A 219 12.94 -1.96 -5.22
C ALA A 219 12.20 -0.60 -5.18
N LEU A 220 11.00 -0.63 -4.65
CA LEU A 220 10.14 0.51 -4.38
C LEU A 220 9.88 0.58 -2.88
N ALA A 221 9.93 1.77 -2.28
CA ALA A 221 9.59 1.95 -0.87
C ALA A 221 8.94 3.31 -0.64
N SER A 222 8.12 3.42 0.41
CA SER A 222 7.59 4.71 0.85
C SER A 222 8.68 5.67 1.29
N GLU A 223 9.78 5.15 1.86
CA GLU A 223 10.94 5.92 2.33
C GLU A 223 12.26 5.20 1.99
N THR A 224 13.34 5.96 1.93
CA THR A 224 14.68 5.43 1.61
C THR A 224 15.18 4.40 2.61
N CYS A 225 14.81 4.51 3.89
CA CYS A 225 15.18 3.52 4.91
C CYS A 225 14.65 2.10 4.61
N GLY A 226 13.62 1.97 3.77
CA GLY A 226 13.15 0.67 3.29
C GLY A 226 14.04 0.04 2.22
N LEU A 227 15.03 0.78 1.70
CA LEU A 227 15.95 0.36 0.64
C LEU A 227 17.39 0.15 1.13
N ASP A 228 17.70 0.51 2.39
CA ASP A 228 19.04 0.46 3.00
C ASP A 228 19.47 -0.94 3.44
#